data_c424256f161adde6e87a1e99e1cb5bbd
#
_entry.id   c424256f161adde6e87a1e99e1cb5bbd
#
_cell.length_a   1.000
_cell.length_b   1.000
_cell.length_c   1.000
_cell.angle_alpha   90.00
_cell.angle_beta   90.00
_cell.angle_gamma   90.00
#
_symmetry.space_group_name_H-M   'P 1'
#
loop_
_entity.id
_entity.type
_entity.pdbx_description
1 polymer ?
#
loop_
_entity_poly.entity_id
_entity_poly.type
_entity_poly.pdbx_seq_one_letter_code
_entity_poly.pdbx_strand_id
1 'polypeptide(L)'
;TDIYTLSLHDALPILTVDKSDGGVALDDISFEIKTGEILGVAGVAGSGQKELCETLTGLVDAKKGAILYRKENIIGKTPAEIIRLGISMSFVPEDRLGMGLVASMGMVDNMLLKSYSEGKGLFVDRKPAREMAERLIGELGIVTPGVDTPVRMMSGGNVQKVLLGREIRSEEHTSELQSRITI
;
A
#
# COMPACT_ATOMS: atom_id res chain seq x y z
N THR A 1 -19.41 10.45 14.19
CA THR A 1 -19.01 9.06 13.82
C THR A 1 -18.84 9.07 12.32
N ASP A 2 -17.62 9.26 11.87
CA ASP A 2 -17.31 9.30 10.44
C ASP A 2 -17.39 7.87 9.89
N ILE A 3 -18.40 7.63 9.09
CA ILE A 3 -18.62 6.38 8.38
C ILE A 3 -17.80 6.49 7.09
N TYR A 4 -16.68 5.78 7.04
CA TYR A 4 -15.95 5.57 5.79
C TYR A 4 -16.67 4.43 5.06
N THR A 5 -17.61 4.81 4.26
CA THR A 5 -18.39 3.87 3.49
C THR A 5 -17.85 3.89 2.09
N LEU A 6 -17.20 2.80 1.66
CA LEU A 6 -17.33 2.36 0.28
C LEU A 6 -18.79 1.92 0.13
N SER A 7 -19.73 2.86 0.32
CA SER A 7 -21.16 2.58 0.35
C SER A 7 -21.84 3.11 -0.88
N LEU A 8 -22.62 2.27 -1.40
CA LEU A 8 -23.50 2.37 -2.50
C LEU A 8 -24.94 2.28 -1.99
N HIS A 9 -25.57 3.39 -1.73
CA HIS A 9 -27.01 3.44 -1.68
C HIS A 9 -27.56 3.85 -3.05
N ASP A 10 -28.45 3.03 -3.55
CA ASP A 10 -29.16 3.08 -4.83
C ASP A 10 -28.34 2.69 -6.07
N ALA A 11 -28.35 1.38 -6.37
CA ALA A 11 -27.63 0.68 -7.44
C ALA A 11 -26.09 0.69 -7.26
N LEU A 12 -25.60 -0.40 -6.65
CA LEU A 12 -24.17 -0.69 -6.44
C LEU A 12 -23.38 -0.54 -7.75
N PRO A 13 -22.40 0.37 -7.88
CA PRO A 13 -21.50 0.30 -9.02
C PRO A 13 -20.70 -1.00 -8.91
N ILE A 14 -20.98 -1.83 -9.85
CA ILE A 14 -20.39 -3.13 -10.08
C ILE A 14 -18.99 -2.90 -10.65
N LEU A 15 -17.95 -3.16 -9.86
CA LEU A 15 -16.57 -2.99 -10.30
C LEU A 15 -16.17 -4.10 -11.26
N THR A 16 -15.77 -3.71 -12.47
CA THR A 16 -15.22 -4.62 -13.49
C THR A 16 -13.82 -4.15 -13.88
N VAL A 17 -12.86 -5.07 -13.87
CA VAL A 17 -11.45 -4.80 -14.22
C VAL A 17 -11.00 -5.88 -15.21
N ASP A 18 -10.34 -5.45 -16.29
CA ASP A 18 -9.75 -6.37 -17.26
C ASP A 18 -8.32 -6.78 -16.84
N LYS A 19 -7.92 -8.00 -17.24
CA LYS A 19 -6.52 -8.46 -17.08
C LYS A 19 -5.64 -7.82 -18.15
N SER A 20 -4.35 -7.64 -17.82
CA SER A 20 -3.35 -7.13 -18.76
C SER A 20 -3.11 -8.04 -19.98
N ASP A 21 -3.36 -9.32 -19.84
CA ASP A 21 -3.23 -10.36 -20.88
C ASP A 21 -4.52 -10.66 -21.63
N GLY A 22 -5.58 -9.92 -21.35
CA GLY A 22 -6.93 -10.11 -21.88
C GLY A 22 -7.81 -10.99 -20.99
N GLY A 23 -9.11 -10.73 -21.03
CA GLY A 23 -10.10 -11.33 -20.15
C GLY A 23 -10.44 -10.45 -18.95
N VAL A 24 -11.35 -10.93 -18.12
CA VAL A 24 -11.86 -10.19 -16.95
C VAL A 24 -11.11 -10.65 -15.71
N ALA A 25 -10.54 -9.69 -14.95
CA ALA A 25 -9.89 -9.94 -13.67
C ALA A 25 -10.89 -9.89 -12.52
N LEU A 26 -11.75 -8.86 -12.54
CA LEU A 26 -12.82 -8.66 -11.57
C LEU A 26 -14.12 -8.51 -12.35
N ASP A 27 -15.11 -9.32 -12.01
CA ASP A 27 -16.43 -9.28 -12.61
C ASP A 27 -17.48 -9.07 -11.51
N ASP A 28 -18.21 -7.97 -11.61
CA ASP A 28 -19.34 -7.68 -10.76
C ASP A 28 -19.02 -7.68 -9.25
N ILE A 29 -17.86 -7.10 -8.85
CA ILE A 29 -17.45 -7.02 -7.45
C ILE A 29 -18.08 -5.82 -6.77
N SER A 30 -18.71 -6.08 -5.62
CA SER A 30 -19.30 -5.04 -4.78
C SER A 30 -19.13 -5.36 -3.29
N PHE A 31 -18.62 -4.44 -2.51
CA PHE A 31 -18.50 -4.55 -1.05
C PHE A 31 -18.40 -3.17 -0.40
N GLU A 32 -18.58 -3.13 0.90
CA GLU A 32 -18.47 -1.94 1.72
C GLU A 32 -17.53 -2.21 2.88
N ILE A 33 -16.70 -1.23 3.24
CA ILE A 33 -15.83 -1.29 4.43
C ILE A 33 -16.13 -0.08 5.31
N LYS A 34 -16.40 -0.33 6.58
CA LYS A 34 -16.65 0.71 7.59
C LYS A 34 -15.39 1.08 8.34
N THR A 35 -15.36 2.26 8.93
CA THR A 35 -14.26 2.70 9.79
C THR A 35 -14.01 1.67 10.90
N GLY A 36 -12.75 1.24 11.03
CA GLY A 36 -12.32 0.24 12.03
C GLY A 36 -12.64 -1.19 11.65
N GLU A 37 -13.24 -1.45 10.50
CA GLU A 37 -13.51 -2.79 10.00
C GLU A 37 -12.28 -3.39 9.30
N ILE A 38 -12.10 -4.71 9.42
CA ILE A 38 -11.12 -5.49 8.69
C ILE A 38 -11.88 -6.42 7.74
N LEU A 39 -11.74 -6.18 6.43
CA LEU A 39 -12.30 -7.03 5.41
C LEU A 39 -11.30 -8.09 4.96
N GLY A 40 -11.64 -9.36 5.11
CA GLY A 40 -10.86 -10.48 4.57
C GLY A 40 -11.35 -10.88 3.18
N VAL A 41 -10.44 -10.88 2.19
CA VAL A 41 -10.72 -11.36 0.83
C VAL A 41 -9.95 -12.66 0.61
N ALA A 42 -10.67 -13.77 0.45
CA ALA A 42 -10.07 -15.08 0.23
C ALA A 42 -10.27 -15.52 -1.24
N GLY A 43 -9.26 -16.17 -1.79
CA GLY A 43 -9.30 -16.71 -3.15
C GLY A 43 -8.03 -17.51 -3.46
N VAL A 44 -8.07 -18.27 -4.56
CA VAL A 44 -6.87 -18.93 -5.08
C VAL A 44 -6.01 -17.93 -5.86
N ALA A 45 -4.72 -18.24 -6.04
CA ALA A 45 -3.82 -17.39 -6.83
C ALA A 45 -4.41 -17.13 -8.24
N GLY A 46 -4.40 -15.87 -8.67
CA GLY A 46 -4.95 -15.44 -9.96
C GLY A 46 -6.46 -15.21 -10.00
N SER A 47 -7.15 -15.21 -8.84
CA SER A 47 -8.61 -14.93 -8.78
C SER A 47 -8.94 -13.43 -8.67
N GLY A 48 -8.01 -12.54 -9.01
CA GLY A 48 -8.29 -11.09 -9.10
C GLY A 48 -7.96 -10.28 -7.84
N GLN A 49 -7.44 -10.89 -6.78
CA GLN A 49 -7.08 -10.19 -5.54
C GLN A 49 -6.03 -9.10 -5.77
N LYS A 50 -5.02 -9.39 -6.60
CA LYS A 50 -3.98 -8.44 -6.98
C LYS A 50 -4.60 -7.25 -7.73
N GLU A 51 -5.41 -7.51 -8.74
CA GLU A 51 -6.07 -6.49 -9.56
C GLU A 51 -7.04 -5.65 -8.72
N LEU A 52 -7.71 -6.26 -7.73
CA LEU A 52 -8.53 -5.51 -6.77
C LEU A 52 -7.69 -4.50 -5.99
N CYS A 53 -6.57 -4.93 -5.40
CA CYS A 53 -5.68 -4.06 -4.65
C CYS A 53 -5.08 -2.95 -5.53
N GLU A 54 -4.63 -3.29 -6.74
CA GLU A 54 -4.06 -2.33 -7.69
C GLU A 54 -5.10 -1.30 -8.16
N THR A 55 -6.36 -1.71 -8.33
CA THR A 55 -7.45 -0.80 -8.69
C THR A 55 -7.81 0.14 -7.53
N LEU A 56 -7.87 -0.38 -6.30
CA LEU A 56 -8.12 0.43 -5.10
C LEU A 56 -7.02 1.49 -4.88
N THR A 57 -5.80 1.19 -5.28
CA THR A 57 -4.66 2.10 -5.14
C THR A 57 -4.45 3.04 -6.34
N GLY A 58 -5.27 2.91 -7.39
CA GLY A 58 -5.15 3.72 -8.60
C GLY A 58 -3.96 3.34 -9.51
N LEU A 59 -3.44 2.11 -9.36
CA LEU A 59 -2.38 1.56 -10.23
C LEU A 59 -2.96 0.92 -11.49
N VAL A 60 -4.21 0.46 -11.44
CA VAL A 60 -4.96 -0.13 -12.55
C VAL A 60 -6.32 0.55 -12.65
N ASP A 61 -6.72 0.92 -13.86
CA ASP A 61 -8.01 1.54 -14.11
C ASP A 61 -9.13 0.51 -14.14
N ALA A 62 -10.27 0.86 -13.55
CA ALA A 62 -11.48 0.06 -13.67
C ALA A 62 -12.15 0.32 -15.03
N LYS A 63 -12.64 -0.73 -15.67
CA LYS A 63 -13.43 -0.64 -16.91
C LYS A 63 -14.82 -0.08 -16.68
N LYS A 64 -15.42 -0.47 -15.53
CA LYS A 64 -16.76 -0.04 -15.11
C LYS A 64 -16.83 0.03 -13.58
N GLY A 65 -17.75 0.82 -13.08
CA GLY A 65 -18.07 0.89 -11.67
C GLY A 65 -17.66 2.20 -11.01
N ALA A 66 -17.59 2.19 -9.70
CA ALA A 66 -17.08 3.30 -8.91
C ALA A 66 -16.45 2.77 -7.62
N ILE A 67 -15.45 3.49 -7.13
CA ILE A 67 -14.89 3.31 -5.80
C ILE A 67 -15.13 4.61 -5.06
N LEU A 68 -15.97 4.56 -4.03
CA LEU A 68 -16.36 5.76 -3.30
C LEU A 68 -15.61 5.89 -1.97
N TYR A 69 -14.92 6.98 -1.80
CA TYR A 69 -14.36 7.40 -0.53
C TYR A 69 -15.02 8.70 -0.09
N ARG A 70 -15.72 8.70 1.06
CA ARG A 70 -16.50 9.85 1.56
C ARG A 70 -17.41 10.47 0.48
N LYS A 71 -18.08 9.63 -0.32
CA LYS A 71 -18.95 10.01 -1.44
C LYS A 71 -18.23 10.55 -2.68
N GLU A 72 -16.91 10.64 -2.68
CA GLU A 72 -16.11 11.02 -3.85
C GLU A 72 -15.65 9.77 -4.60
N ASN A 73 -15.89 9.71 -5.91
CA ASN A 73 -15.40 8.61 -6.75
C ASN A 73 -13.90 8.77 -6.99
N ILE A 74 -13.11 7.76 -6.64
CA ILE A 74 -11.65 7.75 -6.79
C ILE A 74 -11.16 7.01 -8.03
N ILE A 75 -12.03 6.38 -8.82
CA ILE A 75 -11.63 5.74 -10.10
C ILE A 75 -11.04 6.78 -11.05
N GLY A 76 -9.96 6.42 -11.72
CA GLY A 76 -9.22 7.31 -12.64
C GLY A 76 -8.32 8.33 -11.95
N LYS A 77 -8.29 8.35 -10.60
CA LYS A 77 -7.33 9.16 -9.86
C LYS A 77 -5.99 8.42 -9.76
N THR A 78 -4.92 9.17 -9.89
CA THR A 78 -3.57 8.65 -9.63
C THR A 78 -3.35 8.34 -8.15
N PRO A 79 -2.41 7.45 -7.79
CA PRO A 79 -2.07 7.18 -6.39
C PRO A 79 -1.76 8.46 -5.59
N ALA A 80 -1.09 9.43 -6.20
CA ALA A 80 -0.78 10.70 -5.55
C ALA A 80 -2.04 11.53 -5.24
N GLU A 81 -3.05 11.51 -6.11
CA GLU A 81 -4.33 12.18 -5.87
C GLU A 81 -5.14 11.48 -4.78
N ILE A 82 -5.12 10.14 -4.76
CA ILE A 82 -5.78 9.34 -3.73
C ILE A 82 -5.16 9.64 -2.35
N ILE A 83 -3.85 9.69 -2.26
CA ILE A 83 -3.15 10.07 -1.01
C ILE A 83 -3.54 11.49 -0.55
N ARG A 84 -3.67 12.45 -1.48
CA ARG A 84 -4.10 13.83 -1.14
C ARG A 84 -5.52 13.92 -0.60
N LEU A 85 -6.38 12.95 -0.88
CA LEU A 85 -7.72 12.84 -0.26
C LEU A 85 -7.66 12.40 1.21
N GLY A 86 -6.48 12.09 1.73
CA GLY A 86 -6.28 11.61 3.09
C GLY A 86 -6.43 10.10 3.21
N ILE A 87 -6.31 9.35 2.13
CA ILE A 87 -6.25 7.90 2.14
C ILE A 87 -4.79 7.49 2.33
N SER A 88 -4.46 6.94 3.51
CA SER A 88 -3.15 6.33 3.73
C SER A 88 -3.15 4.92 3.14
N MET A 89 -2.15 4.64 2.31
CA MET A 89 -2.02 3.34 1.65
C MET A 89 -0.73 2.66 2.07
N SER A 90 -0.86 1.49 2.71
CA SER A 90 0.24 0.56 2.97
C SER A 90 0.00 -0.70 2.17
N PHE A 91 0.89 -1.00 1.25
CA PHE A 91 0.77 -2.14 0.35
C PHE A 91 1.85 -3.18 0.65
N VAL A 92 1.40 -4.40 1.00
CA VAL A 92 2.29 -5.54 1.27
C VAL A 92 2.04 -6.61 0.20
N PRO A 93 2.72 -6.53 -0.96
CA PRO A 93 2.52 -7.46 -2.05
C PRO A 93 3.09 -8.84 -1.75
N GLU A 94 2.59 -9.85 -2.47
CA GLU A 94 3.13 -11.21 -2.45
C GLU A 94 4.59 -11.22 -2.92
N ASP A 95 4.88 -10.54 -4.03
CA ASP A 95 6.26 -10.33 -4.52
C ASP A 95 6.93 -9.17 -3.77
N ARG A 96 7.62 -9.53 -2.71
CA ARG A 96 8.26 -8.57 -1.79
C ARG A 96 9.39 -7.79 -2.43
N LEU A 97 10.14 -8.39 -3.33
CA LEU A 97 11.34 -7.80 -3.96
C LEU A 97 11.08 -7.23 -5.36
N GLY A 98 9.99 -7.61 -6.00
CA GLY A 98 9.60 -7.06 -7.31
C GLY A 98 8.68 -5.85 -7.17
N MET A 99 7.79 -5.85 -6.18
CA MET A 99 6.77 -4.81 -6.00
C MET A 99 6.90 -4.08 -4.65
N GLY A 100 7.35 -4.76 -3.60
CA GLY A 100 7.39 -4.20 -2.24
C GLY A 100 8.65 -3.39 -1.97
N LEU A 101 9.81 -3.96 -2.19
CA LEU A 101 11.11 -3.36 -1.91
C LEU A 101 11.98 -3.36 -3.17
N VAL A 102 12.88 -2.38 -3.27
CA VAL A 102 13.91 -2.37 -4.31
C VAL A 102 15.05 -3.28 -3.89
N ALA A 103 15.16 -4.44 -4.53
CA ALA A 103 16.05 -5.54 -4.16
C ALA A 103 17.53 -5.16 -4.04
N SER A 104 18.00 -4.25 -4.88
CA SER A 104 19.41 -3.79 -4.92
C SER A 104 19.74 -2.69 -3.89
N MET A 105 18.74 -2.11 -3.25
CA MET A 105 18.90 -1.06 -2.24
C MET A 105 18.97 -1.66 -0.83
N GLY A 106 19.65 -0.95 0.09
CA GLY A 106 19.63 -1.25 1.52
C GLY A 106 18.32 -0.83 2.19
N MET A 107 18.23 -1.10 3.49
CA MET A 107 17.05 -0.70 4.28
C MET A 107 16.85 0.82 4.25
N VAL A 108 17.93 1.61 4.42
CA VAL A 108 17.86 3.08 4.45
C VAL A 108 17.22 3.63 3.18
N ASP A 109 17.68 3.17 2.01
CA ASP A 109 17.14 3.66 0.73
C ASP A 109 15.70 3.21 0.52
N ASN A 110 15.36 1.98 0.91
CA ASN A 110 13.98 1.49 0.87
C ASN A 110 13.04 2.28 1.80
N MET A 111 13.50 2.75 2.96
CA MET A 111 12.71 3.65 3.84
C MET A 111 12.52 5.02 3.19
N LEU A 112 13.59 5.58 2.58
CA LEU A 112 13.53 6.86 1.90
C LEU A 112 12.50 6.92 0.77
N LEU A 113 12.24 5.82 0.07
CA LEU A 113 11.24 5.79 -1.02
C LEU A 113 9.83 6.21 -0.57
N LYS A 114 9.52 6.10 0.71
CA LYS A 114 8.24 6.57 1.26
C LYS A 114 8.27 8.02 1.75
N SER A 115 9.41 8.50 2.24
CA SER A 115 9.53 9.79 2.94
C SER A 115 10.27 10.87 2.16
N TYR A 116 10.83 10.57 0.98
CA TYR A 116 11.65 11.54 0.23
C TYR A 116 10.91 12.83 -0.13
N SER A 117 9.59 12.79 -0.30
CA SER A 117 8.76 13.95 -0.65
C SER A 117 8.40 14.84 0.54
N GLU A 118 8.66 14.42 1.76
CA GLU A 118 8.36 15.17 3.00
C GLU A 118 9.44 16.21 3.31
N GLY A 119 10.62 16.07 2.70
CA GLY A 119 11.74 16.99 2.87
C GLY A 119 11.49 18.35 2.23
N LYS A 120 11.79 19.45 2.97
CA LYS A 120 11.64 20.84 2.50
C LYS A 120 12.91 21.39 1.83
N GLY A 121 13.96 20.59 1.65
CA GLY A 121 15.27 21.00 1.13
C GLY A 121 15.55 20.56 -0.30
N LEU A 122 16.61 21.09 -0.91
CA LEU A 122 17.16 20.65 -2.19
C LEU A 122 17.85 19.27 -2.11
N PHE A 123 18.16 18.81 -0.91
CA PHE A 123 18.83 17.54 -0.66
C PHE A 123 17.95 16.65 0.21
N VAL A 124 17.98 15.35 -0.09
CA VAL A 124 17.26 14.34 0.69
C VAL A 124 18.03 14.08 2.00
N ASP A 125 17.38 14.31 3.15
CA ASP A 125 17.95 13.94 4.45
C ASP A 125 17.79 12.44 4.68
N ARG A 126 18.90 11.72 4.77
CA ARG A 126 18.95 10.27 5.00
C ARG A 126 18.91 9.87 6.46
N LYS A 127 19.09 10.84 7.37
CA LYS A 127 19.23 10.56 8.81
C LYS A 127 17.98 9.95 9.42
N PRO A 128 16.75 10.47 9.19
CA PRO A 128 15.53 9.87 9.74
C PRO A 128 15.30 8.44 9.24
N ALA A 129 15.58 8.19 7.95
CA ALA A 129 15.44 6.86 7.36
C ALA A 129 16.45 5.85 7.95
N ARG A 130 17.67 6.29 8.25
CA ARG A 130 18.69 5.47 8.91
C ARG A 130 18.28 5.14 10.35
N GLU A 131 17.86 6.13 11.12
CA GLU A 131 17.38 5.94 12.49
C GLU A 131 16.18 4.98 12.53
N MET A 132 15.26 5.08 11.56
CA MET A 132 14.16 4.14 11.40
C MET A 132 14.65 2.73 11.11
N ALA A 133 15.57 2.56 10.14
CA ALA A 133 16.11 1.25 9.77
C ALA A 133 16.82 0.57 10.95
N GLU A 134 17.63 1.31 11.71
CA GLU A 134 18.34 0.81 12.89
C GLU A 134 17.35 0.39 14.01
N ARG A 135 16.30 1.16 14.24
CA ARG A 135 15.24 0.84 15.18
C ARG A 135 14.52 -0.44 14.80
N LEU A 136 14.13 -0.59 13.53
CA LEU A 136 13.43 -1.78 13.03
C LEU A 136 14.27 -3.05 13.16
N ILE A 137 15.61 -2.97 13.02
CA ILE A 137 16.50 -4.11 13.28
C ILE A 137 16.29 -4.63 14.70
N GLY A 138 16.28 -3.74 15.69
CA GLY A 138 16.09 -4.11 17.10
C GLY A 138 14.67 -4.60 17.40
N GLU A 139 13.66 -3.86 16.97
CA GLU A 139 12.25 -4.13 17.29
C GLU A 139 11.73 -5.42 16.65
N LEU A 140 12.09 -5.68 15.39
CA LEU A 140 11.61 -6.84 14.64
C LEU A 140 12.62 -8.00 14.62
N GLY A 141 13.78 -7.84 15.26
CA GLY A 141 14.83 -8.86 15.24
C GLY A 141 15.26 -9.18 13.80
N ILE A 142 15.56 -8.14 12.97
CA ILE A 142 16.02 -8.32 11.60
C ILE A 142 17.49 -8.73 11.61
N VAL A 143 17.82 -9.83 10.96
CA VAL A 143 19.20 -10.29 10.83
C VAL A 143 19.77 -9.76 9.51
N THR A 144 20.74 -8.85 9.63
CA THR A 144 21.42 -8.22 8.49
C THR A 144 22.84 -7.81 8.91
N PRO A 145 23.83 -7.79 7.99
CA PRO A 145 25.15 -7.25 8.25
C PRO A 145 25.13 -5.73 8.53
N GLY A 146 24.14 -5.02 8.02
CA GLY A 146 23.99 -3.58 8.24
C GLY A 146 22.82 -2.99 7.44
N VAL A 147 22.43 -1.76 7.79
CA VAL A 147 21.27 -1.06 7.19
C VAL A 147 21.47 -0.71 5.71
N ASP A 148 22.72 -0.65 5.25
CA ASP A 148 23.05 -0.34 3.86
C ASP A 148 23.21 -1.62 3.01
N THR A 149 23.12 -2.82 3.62
CA THR A 149 23.20 -4.11 2.89
C THR A 149 21.98 -4.24 1.98
N PRO A 150 22.16 -4.56 0.68
CA PRO A 150 21.05 -4.78 -0.24
C PRO A 150 20.06 -5.82 0.29
N VAL A 151 18.75 -5.49 0.31
CA VAL A 151 17.74 -6.35 0.92
C VAL A 151 17.61 -7.71 0.25
N ARG A 152 18.01 -7.86 -1.01
CA ARG A 152 18.11 -9.16 -1.71
C ARG A 152 19.07 -10.15 -1.07
N MET A 153 20.02 -9.66 -0.26
CA MET A 153 21.00 -10.51 0.44
C MET A 153 20.46 -11.04 1.78
N MET A 154 19.28 -10.61 2.18
CA MET A 154 18.61 -11.07 3.39
C MET A 154 17.78 -12.32 3.12
N SER A 155 17.49 -13.10 4.17
CA SER A 155 16.51 -14.19 4.07
C SER A 155 15.10 -13.65 3.80
N GLY A 156 14.23 -14.45 3.19
CA GLY A 156 12.86 -14.06 2.88
C GLY A 156 12.07 -13.57 4.09
N GLY A 157 12.29 -14.16 5.27
CA GLY A 157 11.70 -13.71 6.53
C GLY A 157 12.18 -12.32 6.95
N ASN A 158 13.47 -12.01 6.78
CA ASN A 158 14.01 -10.68 7.08
C ASN A 158 13.52 -9.63 6.06
N VAL A 159 13.45 -9.97 4.78
CA VAL A 159 12.84 -9.12 3.74
C VAL A 159 11.39 -8.77 4.11
N GLN A 160 10.62 -9.75 4.58
CA GLN A 160 9.23 -9.51 5.03
C GLN A 160 9.17 -8.56 6.21
N LYS A 161 10.05 -8.72 7.20
CA LYS A 161 10.13 -7.83 8.37
C LYS A 161 10.49 -6.39 7.96
N VAL A 162 11.42 -6.22 7.03
CA VAL A 162 11.77 -4.89 6.49
C VAL A 162 10.57 -4.24 5.81
N LEU A 163 9.87 -4.98 4.95
CA LEU A 163 8.69 -4.48 4.26
C LEU A 163 7.58 -4.08 5.23
N LEU A 164 7.21 -4.98 6.14
CA LEU A 164 6.18 -4.71 7.16
C LEU A 164 6.56 -3.54 8.06
N GLY A 165 7.82 -3.48 8.51
CA GLY A 165 8.31 -2.38 9.34
C GLY A 165 8.23 -1.04 8.64
N ARG A 166 8.58 -0.98 7.34
CA ARG A 166 8.43 0.22 6.52
C ARG A 166 6.96 0.66 6.42
N GLU A 167 6.07 -0.26 6.09
CA GLU A 167 4.66 0.05 5.86
C GLU A 167 3.95 0.49 7.15
N ILE A 168 4.17 -0.21 8.27
CA ILE A 168 3.53 0.12 9.56
C ILE A 168 4.04 1.46 10.10
N ARG A 169 5.34 1.72 10.05
CA ARG A 169 5.92 2.94 10.64
C ARG A 169 5.71 4.20 9.80
N SER A 170 5.59 4.06 8.49
CA SER A 170 5.20 5.21 7.65
C SER A 170 3.81 5.75 8.01
N GLU A 171 2.95 4.93 8.61
CA GLU A 171 1.62 5.33 9.06
C GLU A 171 1.63 6.06 10.41
N GLU A 172 2.57 5.77 11.31
CA GLU A 172 2.62 6.44 12.63
C GLU A 172 2.90 7.94 12.52
N HIS A 173 3.63 8.37 11.49
CA HIS A 173 3.89 9.79 11.22
C HIS A 173 2.71 10.51 10.55
N THR A 174 1.74 9.77 10.01
CA THR A 174 0.56 10.33 9.33
C THR A 174 -0.72 10.21 10.17
N SER A 175 -0.68 9.57 11.34
CA SER A 175 -1.83 8.95 11.99
C SER A 175 -2.71 9.81 12.88
N GLU A 176 -2.45 11.10 13.06
CA GLU A 176 -3.38 11.93 13.86
C GLU A 176 -4.63 12.37 13.08
N LEU A 177 -4.69 12.19 11.76
CA LEU A 177 -5.77 12.73 10.91
C LEU A 177 -6.34 11.79 9.83
N GLN A 178 -5.88 10.53 9.70
CA GLN A 178 -6.21 9.73 8.51
C GLN A 178 -6.81 8.35 8.80
N SER A 179 -7.80 7.99 8.00
CA SER A 179 -8.37 6.64 7.92
C SER A 179 -7.40 5.67 7.23
N ARG A 180 -7.28 4.47 7.79
CA ARG A 180 -6.35 3.46 7.32
C ARG A 180 -7.06 2.47 6.40
N ILE A 181 -6.52 2.28 5.21
CA ILE A 181 -6.77 1.10 4.38
C ILE A 181 -5.46 0.30 4.39
N THR A 182 -5.45 -0.86 5.03
CA THR A 182 -4.34 -1.82 4.95
C THR A 182 -4.80 -2.96 4.06
N ILE A 183 -4.09 -3.17 2.96
CA ILE A 183 -4.37 -4.18 1.95
C ILE A 183 -3.26 -5.22 1.95
#